data_368d07ef0b7049f15957048f363c5ab3
#
_entry.id   368d07ef0b7049f15957048f363c5ab3
#
_cell.length_a   1.000
_cell.length_b   1.000
_cell.length_c   1.000
_cell.angle_alpha   90.00
_cell.angle_beta   90.00
_cell.angle_gamma   90.00
#
_symmetry.space_group_name_H-M   'P 1'
#
loop_
_entity.id
_entity.type
_entity.pdbx_description
1 polymer ?
#
loop_
_entity_poly.entity_id
_entity_poly.type
_entity_poly.pdbx_seq_one_letter_code
_entity_poly.pdbx_strand_id
1 'polypeptide(L)'
;MSDPDRRSPVQSVILVREWEQQMSSSGCCGRLEGDALFWNGERCFPERRTLMEGAGTLFRAVRDVFGDTVVVRVVDPRNLPALLPMLLQEFWRHRVPLASVWRTLSGMAVTTVIVNGRLFSRGEWPSADQLCDALSSPRSPSP
;
A
#
# COMPACT_ATOMS: atom_id res chain seq x y z
N MET A 1 32.66 -1.64 20.71
CA MET A 1 31.54 -2.29 21.41
C MET A 1 30.32 -2.12 20.53
N SER A 2 30.04 -3.15 19.72
CA SER A 2 28.90 -3.12 18.77
C SER A 2 27.63 -3.35 19.57
N ASP A 3 26.71 -2.41 19.49
CA ASP A 3 25.41 -2.49 20.13
C ASP A 3 24.61 -3.66 19.48
N PRO A 4 24.33 -4.74 20.23
CA PRO A 4 23.64 -5.91 19.67
C PRO A 4 22.16 -5.68 19.38
N ASP A 5 21.62 -4.49 19.64
CA ASP A 5 20.20 -4.18 19.51
C ASP A 5 19.86 -3.33 18.27
N ARG A 6 20.79 -3.15 17.34
CA ARG A 6 20.51 -2.56 16.03
C ARG A 6 19.88 -3.58 15.08
N ARG A 7 18.77 -4.17 15.48
CA ARG A 7 17.91 -4.88 14.52
C ARG A 7 17.51 -3.89 13.46
N SER A 8 17.87 -4.16 12.22
CA SER A 8 17.36 -3.38 11.08
C SER A 8 15.84 -3.27 11.21
N PRO A 9 15.26 -2.07 11.10
CA PRO A 9 13.82 -1.93 11.24
C PRO A 9 13.12 -2.86 10.26
N VAL A 10 12.07 -3.53 10.74
CA VAL A 10 11.24 -4.41 9.90
C VAL A 10 10.76 -3.62 8.69
N GLN A 11 10.94 -4.19 7.51
CA GLN A 11 10.48 -3.56 6.28
C GLN A 11 8.96 -3.49 6.25
N SER A 12 8.44 -2.44 5.67
CA SER A 12 7.00 -2.22 5.57
C SER A 12 6.57 -1.77 4.18
N VAL A 13 5.41 -2.22 3.78
CA VAL A 13 4.73 -1.81 2.56
C VAL A 13 3.32 -1.36 2.93
N ILE A 14 2.95 -0.15 2.52
CA ILE A 14 1.59 0.37 2.67
C ILE A 14 1.00 0.51 1.27
N LEU A 15 -0.09 -0.22 1.04
CA LEU A 15 -0.89 -0.13 -0.17
C LEU A 15 -2.10 0.76 0.11
N VAL A 16 -2.15 1.92 -0.53
CA VAL A 16 -3.25 2.86 -0.38
C VAL A 16 -4.27 2.60 -1.47
N ARG A 17 -5.47 2.18 -1.09
CA ARG A 17 -6.58 1.93 -2.00
C ARG A 17 -7.91 2.31 -1.38
N GLU A 18 -8.90 2.65 -2.20
CA GLU A 18 -10.27 2.78 -1.74
C GLU A 18 -10.89 1.43 -1.40
N TRP A 19 -11.68 1.40 -0.31
CA TRP A 19 -12.45 0.22 0.06
C TRP A 19 -13.71 0.09 -0.80
N GLU A 20 -14.14 -1.14 -1.03
CA GLU A 20 -15.30 -1.50 -1.85
C GLU A 20 -16.62 -0.83 -1.43
N GLN A 21 -16.77 -0.51 -0.17
CA GLN A 21 -18.03 -0.06 0.43
C GLN A 21 -18.59 1.24 -0.15
N GLN A 22 -17.84 1.98 -0.96
CA GLN A 22 -18.29 3.25 -1.51
C GLN A 22 -18.64 3.20 -3.00
N MET A 23 -18.78 2.01 -3.53
CA MET A 23 -19.13 1.83 -4.94
C MET A 23 -20.62 1.87 -5.24
N SER A 24 -21.48 1.88 -4.23
CA SER A 24 -22.90 2.14 -4.43
C SER A 24 -23.15 3.64 -4.30
N SER A 25 -23.57 4.26 -5.38
CA SER A 25 -24.08 5.64 -5.40
C SER A 25 -25.35 5.83 -4.55
N SER A 26 -25.86 4.79 -3.98
CA SER A 26 -27.00 4.74 -3.10
C SER A 26 -26.56 4.39 -1.68
N GLY A 27 -25.99 5.29 -0.95
CA GLY A 27 -25.67 5.31 0.49
C GLY A 27 -26.08 4.15 1.43
N CYS A 28 -26.40 2.99 0.90
CA CYS A 28 -26.74 1.79 1.62
C CYS A 28 -25.55 0.84 1.63
N CYS A 29 -25.16 0.46 2.79
CA CYS A 29 -24.20 -0.55 3.19
C CYS A 29 -24.29 -1.85 2.38
N GLY A 30 -23.75 -1.91 1.18
CA GLY A 30 -23.77 -3.08 0.34
C GLY A 30 -22.38 -3.43 -0.17
N ARG A 31 -21.82 -4.52 0.34
CA ARG A 31 -20.77 -5.22 -0.40
C ARG A 31 -21.35 -5.63 -1.74
N LEU A 32 -20.68 -5.26 -2.83
CA LEU A 32 -20.97 -5.87 -4.13
C LEU A 32 -20.37 -7.29 -4.13
N GLU A 33 -21.15 -8.26 -3.70
CA GLU A 33 -20.79 -9.68 -3.75
C GLU A 33 -21.77 -10.41 -4.67
N GLY A 34 -21.28 -11.44 -5.38
CA GLY A 34 -22.11 -12.32 -6.20
C GLY A 34 -22.74 -11.65 -7.41
N ASP A 35 -24.05 -11.82 -7.57
CA ASP A 35 -24.80 -11.37 -8.74
C ASP A 35 -24.82 -9.85 -8.94
N ALA A 36 -24.57 -9.06 -7.88
CA ALA A 36 -24.47 -7.61 -7.96
C ALA A 36 -23.24 -7.10 -8.73
N LEU A 37 -22.26 -7.97 -8.97
CA LEU A 37 -21.07 -7.68 -9.79
C LEU A 37 -21.34 -7.78 -11.29
N PHE A 38 -22.48 -8.34 -11.67
CA PHE A 38 -22.82 -8.56 -13.07
C PHE A 38 -24.14 -7.87 -13.41
N TRP A 39 -24.14 -7.15 -14.51
CA TRP A 39 -25.35 -6.64 -15.13
C TRP A 39 -25.44 -7.19 -16.55
N ASN A 40 -26.50 -7.90 -16.87
CA ASN A 40 -26.68 -8.58 -18.17
C ASN A 40 -25.51 -9.51 -18.59
N GLY A 41 -24.87 -10.18 -17.63
CA GLY A 41 -23.72 -11.06 -17.89
C GLY A 41 -22.38 -10.35 -18.08
N GLU A 42 -22.36 -9.03 -18.06
CA GLU A 42 -21.15 -8.23 -18.10
C GLU A 42 -20.75 -7.77 -16.69
N ARG A 43 -19.44 -7.72 -16.45
CA ARG A 43 -18.89 -7.24 -15.17
C ARG A 43 -19.12 -5.75 -15.02
N CYS A 44 -19.86 -5.36 -13.97
CA CYS A 44 -19.96 -3.96 -13.60
C CYS A 44 -18.65 -3.45 -13.01
N PHE A 45 -18.24 -2.25 -13.40
CA PHE A 45 -17.04 -1.57 -12.86
C PHE A 45 -15.70 -2.29 -13.07
N PRO A 46 -15.33 -2.65 -14.31
CA PRO A 46 -14.09 -3.39 -14.59
C PRO A 46 -12.83 -2.65 -14.11
N GLU A 47 -12.78 -1.33 -14.24
CA GLU A 47 -11.62 -0.51 -13.83
C GLU A 47 -11.34 -0.60 -12.32
N ARG A 48 -12.40 -0.53 -11.51
CA ARG A 48 -12.26 -0.62 -10.04
C ARG A 48 -11.83 -2.00 -9.59
N ARG A 49 -12.32 -3.02 -10.27
CA ARG A 49 -11.91 -4.40 -10.02
C ARG A 49 -10.42 -4.59 -10.31
N THR A 50 -9.92 -4.06 -11.41
CA THR A 50 -8.51 -4.10 -11.77
C THR A 50 -7.64 -3.44 -10.69
N LEU A 51 -8.08 -2.31 -10.14
CA LEU A 51 -7.36 -1.64 -9.04
C LEU A 51 -7.32 -2.48 -7.77
N MET A 52 -8.40 -3.19 -7.46
CA MET A 52 -8.47 -4.05 -6.28
C MET A 52 -7.66 -5.33 -6.46
N GLU A 53 -7.74 -5.94 -7.62
CA GLU A 53 -6.96 -7.13 -7.99
C GLU A 53 -5.46 -6.81 -7.97
N GLY A 54 -5.07 -5.62 -8.41
CA GLY A 54 -3.69 -5.14 -8.36
C GLY A 54 -3.13 -5.09 -6.94
N ALA A 55 -3.86 -4.50 -6.00
CA ALA A 55 -3.45 -4.48 -4.59
C ALA A 55 -3.36 -5.89 -4.00
N GLY A 56 -4.32 -6.75 -4.28
CA GLY A 56 -4.33 -8.14 -3.83
C GLY A 56 -3.18 -8.97 -4.42
N THR A 57 -2.82 -8.70 -5.66
CA THR A 57 -1.68 -9.35 -6.32
C THR A 57 -0.37 -8.94 -5.67
N LEU A 58 -0.16 -7.65 -5.42
CA LEU A 58 1.03 -7.15 -4.73
C LEU A 58 1.12 -7.69 -3.29
N PHE A 59 0.01 -7.69 -2.57
CA PHE A 59 -0.04 -8.24 -1.22
C PHE A 59 0.40 -9.70 -1.19
N ARG A 60 -0.14 -10.53 -2.08
CA ARG A 60 0.22 -11.95 -2.17
C ARG A 60 1.67 -12.14 -2.58
N ALA A 61 2.14 -11.42 -3.60
CA ALA A 61 3.52 -11.52 -4.06
C ALA A 61 4.54 -11.21 -2.95
N VAL A 62 4.32 -10.15 -2.18
CA VAL A 62 5.19 -9.80 -1.06
C VAL A 62 5.12 -10.86 0.05
N ARG A 63 3.93 -11.35 0.37
CA ARG A 63 3.76 -12.40 1.39
C ARG A 63 4.38 -13.73 0.98
N ASP A 64 4.30 -14.10 -0.29
CA ASP A 64 4.86 -15.35 -0.82
C ASP A 64 6.40 -15.31 -0.81
N VAL A 65 7.00 -14.17 -1.15
CA VAL A 65 8.48 -14.03 -1.22
C VAL A 65 9.09 -13.76 0.16
N PHE A 66 8.50 -12.88 0.95
CA PHE A 66 9.10 -12.38 2.20
C PHE A 66 8.43 -12.92 3.48
N GLY A 67 7.27 -13.54 3.37
CA GLY A 67 6.53 -14.06 4.52
C GLY A 67 6.23 -12.96 5.55
N ASP A 68 6.61 -13.20 6.79
CA ASP A 68 6.39 -12.28 7.91
C ASP A 68 7.55 -11.28 8.13
N THR A 69 8.59 -11.32 7.30
CA THR A 69 9.73 -10.40 7.40
C THR A 69 9.41 -8.99 6.88
N VAL A 70 8.37 -8.87 6.06
CA VAL A 70 7.83 -7.60 5.55
C VAL A 70 6.39 -7.44 6.00
N VAL A 71 6.10 -6.33 6.65
CA VAL A 71 4.73 -5.99 7.07
C VAL A 71 4.01 -5.29 5.93
N VAL A 72 2.96 -5.91 5.41
CA VAL A 72 2.12 -5.32 4.36
C VAL A 72 0.80 -4.86 4.97
N ARG A 73 0.43 -3.61 4.74
CA ARG A 73 -0.82 -3.01 5.20
C ARG A 73 -1.57 -2.41 4.03
N VAL A 74 -2.87 -2.57 4.02
CA VAL A 74 -3.78 -1.95 3.04
C VAL A 74 -4.63 -0.93 3.77
N VAL A 75 -4.63 0.31 3.31
CA VAL A 75 -5.30 1.42 3.98
C VAL A 75 -6.10 2.24 2.99
N ASP A 76 -7.27 2.70 3.43
CA ASP A 76 -8.10 3.64 2.68
C ASP A 76 -7.57 5.07 2.89
N PRO A 77 -7.32 5.86 1.82
CA PRO A 77 -6.83 7.22 1.93
C PRO A 77 -7.80 8.17 2.68
N ARG A 78 -9.06 7.79 2.79
CA ARG A 78 -10.08 8.56 3.53
C ARG A 78 -10.03 8.33 5.03
N ASN A 79 -9.43 7.24 5.47
CA ASN A 79 -9.26 6.94 6.88
C ASN A 79 -8.00 7.61 7.44
N LEU A 80 -7.97 8.95 7.39
CA LEU A 80 -6.85 9.74 7.88
C LEU A 80 -6.49 9.46 9.36
N PRO A 81 -7.44 9.27 10.28
CA PRO A 81 -7.12 8.92 11.66
C PRO A 81 -6.31 7.65 11.83
N ALA A 82 -6.48 6.68 10.94
CA ALA A 82 -5.66 5.45 10.94
C ALA A 82 -4.37 5.62 10.13
N LEU A 83 -4.43 6.31 9.00
CA LEU A 83 -3.32 6.44 8.07
C LEU A 83 -2.20 7.34 8.62
N LEU A 84 -2.53 8.50 9.20
CA LEU A 84 -1.53 9.46 9.67
C LEU A 84 -0.64 8.90 10.80
N PRO A 85 -1.15 8.30 11.88
CA PRO A 85 -0.31 7.72 12.91
C PRO A 85 0.59 6.60 12.35
N MET A 86 0.06 5.80 11.42
CA MET A 86 0.80 4.73 10.77
C MET A 86 1.98 5.29 9.96
N LEU A 87 1.76 6.33 9.16
CA LEU A 87 2.80 6.98 8.38
C LEU A 87 3.85 7.65 9.28
N LEU A 88 3.44 8.36 10.33
CA LEU A 88 4.34 8.97 11.29
C LEU A 88 5.24 7.92 11.96
N GLN A 89 4.67 6.79 12.34
CA GLN A 89 5.42 5.66 12.90
C GLN A 89 6.46 5.13 11.89
N GLU A 90 6.09 4.98 10.63
CA GLU A 90 7.00 4.53 9.58
C GLU A 90 8.11 5.56 9.30
N PHE A 91 7.76 6.85 9.23
CA PHE A 91 8.75 7.91 9.05
C PHE A 91 9.78 7.92 10.17
N TRP A 92 9.34 7.76 11.40
CA TRP A 92 10.23 7.72 12.55
C TRP A 92 11.07 6.45 12.57
N ARG A 93 10.46 5.29 12.35
CA ARG A 93 11.13 3.98 12.34
C ARG A 93 12.23 3.91 11.29
N HIS A 94 11.95 4.43 10.11
CA HIS A 94 12.88 4.37 8.97
C HIS A 94 13.73 5.63 8.81
N ARG A 95 13.65 6.58 9.75
CA ARG A 95 14.38 7.85 9.74
C ARG A 95 14.25 8.56 8.39
N VAL A 96 13.04 8.68 7.89
CA VAL A 96 12.75 9.27 6.58
C VAL A 96 13.07 10.77 6.61
N PRO A 97 13.86 11.30 5.67
CA PRO A 97 14.15 12.73 5.60
C PRO A 97 12.87 13.56 5.35
N LEU A 98 12.83 14.78 5.90
CA LEU A 98 11.64 15.65 5.81
C LEU A 98 11.16 15.90 4.37
N ALA A 99 12.09 16.02 3.41
CA ALA A 99 11.77 16.17 2.00
C ALA A 99 10.99 14.95 1.45
N SER A 100 11.38 13.75 1.88
CA SER A 100 10.68 12.50 1.50
C SER A 100 9.34 12.36 2.23
N VAL A 101 9.26 12.79 3.49
CA VAL A 101 7.99 12.86 4.23
C VAL A 101 7.00 13.75 3.48
N TRP A 102 7.42 14.95 3.11
CA TRP A 102 6.58 15.88 2.36
C TRP A 102 6.14 15.29 1.02
N ARG A 103 7.08 14.68 0.28
CA ARG A 103 6.77 14.01 -1.00
C ARG A 103 5.74 12.90 -0.82
N THR A 104 5.87 12.09 0.22
CA THR A 104 4.93 11.00 0.52
C THR A 104 3.55 11.55 0.86
N LEU A 105 3.47 12.55 1.73
CA LEU A 105 2.19 13.14 2.15
C LEU A 105 1.49 13.88 1.01
N SER A 106 2.24 14.69 0.23
CA SER A 106 1.68 15.44 -0.91
C SER A 106 1.37 14.55 -2.12
N GLY A 107 2.05 13.42 -2.24
CA GLY A 107 1.85 12.44 -3.31
C GLY A 107 0.78 11.41 -3.05
N MET A 108 0.09 11.49 -1.91
CA MET A 108 -0.90 10.48 -1.54
C MET A 108 -2.12 10.54 -2.46
N ALA A 109 -2.41 9.44 -3.11
CA ALA A 109 -3.54 9.27 -4.00
C ALA A 109 -4.06 7.84 -3.88
N VAL A 110 -5.17 7.55 -4.52
CA VAL A 110 -5.62 6.18 -4.76
C VAL A 110 -4.54 5.45 -5.58
N THR A 111 -4.29 4.18 -5.31
CA THR A 111 -3.23 3.41 -5.98
C THR A 111 -1.80 3.90 -5.66
N THR A 112 -1.58 4.27 -4.44
CA THR A 112 -0.24 4.66 -3.96
C THR A 112 0.41 3.48 -3.22
N VAL A 113 1.69 3.26 -3.47
CA VAL A 113 2.51 2.29 -2.74
C VAL A 113 3.61 3.05 -1.99
N ILE A 114 3.70 2.78 -0.70
CA ILE A 114 4.70 3.37 0.18
C ILE A 114 5.56 2.24 0.73
N VAL A 115 6.86 2.31 0.53
CA VAL A 115 7.84 1.32 0.99
C VAL A 115 8.75 1.98 2.03
N ASN A 116 8.76 1.42 3.23
CA ASN A 116 9.59 1.92 4.34
C ASN A 116 9.40 3.43 4.61
N GLY A 117 8.16 3.92 4.54
CA GLY A 117 7.80 5.31 4.75
C GLY A 117 8.12 6.25 3.57
N ARG A 118 8.55 5.73 2.44
CA ARG A 118 8.87 6.53 1.23
C ARG A 118 7.90 6.19 0.10
N LEU A 119 7.50 7.21 -0.64
CA LEU A 119 6.66 7.04 -1.82
C LEU A 119 7.40 6.19 -2.87
N PHE A 120 6.84 5.03 -3.21
CA PHE A 120 7.39 4.13 -4.23
C PHE A 120 6.71 4.32 -5.58
N SER A 121 5.38 4.28 -5.61
CA SER A 121 4.60 4.54 -6.82
C SER A 121 3.32 5.30 -6.50
N ARG A 122 2.80 6.01 -7.48
CA ARG A 122 1.59 6.83 -7.37
C ARG A 122 0.75 6.72 -8.63
N GLY A 123 -0.55 6.49 -8.46
CA GLY A 123 -1.53 6.46 -9.54
C GLY A 123 -1.59 5.15 -10.30
N GLU A 124 -0.56 4.34 -10.22
CA GLU A 124 -0.48 3.02 -10.84
C GLU A 124 0.11 1.99 -9.88
N TRP A 125 -0.36 0.76 -9.98
CA TRP A 125 0.26 -0.34 -9.25
C TRP A 125 1.56 -0.74 -9.95
N PRO A 126 2.69 -0.82 -9.22
CA PRO A 126 3.92 -1.37 -9.78
C PRO A 126 3.73 -2.87 -10.06
N SER A 127 4.61 -3.44 -10.88
CA SER A 127 4.64 -4.89 -11.01
C SER A 127 5.10 -5.54 -9.70
N ALA A 128 4.67 -6.79 -9.48
CA ALA A 128 5.12 -7.56 -8.31
C ALA A 128 6.65 -7.68 -8.27
N ASP A 129 7.28 -7.87 -9.41
CA ASP A 129 8.74 -7.99 -9.53
C ASP A 129 9.44 -6.68 -9.12
N GLN A 130 8.96 -5.53 -9.59
CA GLN A 130 9.51 -4.22 -9.22
C GLN A 130 9.44 -3.99 -7.71
N LEU A 131 8.34 -4.35 -7.08
CA LEU A 131 8.17 -4.19 -5.63
C LEU A 131 9.07 -5.17 -4.86
N CYS A 132 9.14 -6.43 -5.27
CA CYS A 132 10.00 -7.42 -4.66
C CYS A 132 11.49 -7.07 -4.81
N ASP A 133 11.91 -6.58 -5.95
CA ASP A 133 13.28 -6.12 -6.20
C ASP A 133 13.65 -4.94 -5.29
N ALA A 134 12.73 -3.98 -5.14
CA ALA A 134 12.94 -2.84 -4.24
C ALA A 134 13.08 -3.26 -2.77
N LEU A 135 12.36 -4.29 -2.36
CA LEU A 135 12.44 -4.84 -1.00
C LEU A 135 13.70 -5.71 -0.80
N SER A 136 14.19 -6.35 -1.84
CA SER A 136 15.39 -7.20 -1.81
C SER A 136 16.67 -6.38 -1.88
N SER A 137 16.63 -5.18 -2.46
CA SER A 137 17.81 -4.33 -2.60
C SER A 137 18.27 -3.82 -1.24
N PRO A 138 19.55 -3.96 -0.89
CA PRO A 138 20.09 -3.36 0.31
C PRO A 138 19.89 -1.84 0.22
N ARG A 139 19.40 -1.26 1.31
CA ARG A 139 19.18 0.20 1.40
C ARG A 139 20.45 0.94 1.05
N SER A 140 20.53 1.46 -0.16
CA SER A 140 21.50 2.51 -0.45
C SER A 140 21.06 3.74 0.37
N PRO A 141 21.90 4.25 1.28
CA PRO A 141 21.67 5.55 1.86
C PRO A 141 21.74 6.56 0.69
N SER A 142 20.57 7.05 0.27
CA SER A 142 20.57 8.18 -0.66
C SER A 142 21.15 9.38 0.04
N PRO A 143 22.02 10.12 -0.65
CA PRO A 143 22.70 11.30 -0.11
C PRO A 143 21.70 12.39 0.32
#